data_ffc1c2a39d9cb1ce601ff97e35b7ecba
#
_entry.id   ffc1c2a39d9cb1ce601ff97e35b7ecba
#
_cell.length_a   1.000
_cell.length_b   1.000
_cell.length_c   1.000
_cell.angle_alpha   90.00
_cell.angle_beta   90.00
_cell.angle_gamma   90.00
#
_symmetry.space_group_name_H-M   'P 1'
#
loop_
_entity.id
_entity.type
_entity.pdbx_description
1 polymer ?
#
loop_
_entity_poly.entity_id
_entity_poly.type
_entity_poly.pdbx_seq_one_letter_code
_entity_poly.pdbx_strand_id
1 'polypeptide(L)'
;MAVAALLLGGVVLPSAQALPPEDTFNAAWRIVRDSHFDPTFNGVDWDAVATELRPRAAAAGSAGELRQVLREMLARLGQSHFAVIPATADTLDGASRDLSGTPGFDVRLAGREFLVSSVDPAGGGAAAGVRTGWKAVILDAVGVPALLSTLPESLEPRLLQVEAWRLASTRLRGPAGSHLSVTFEDGAGRPVSMDVERRQEIGLPVTVGNLPTIHVRVDAHRANTPAGGTAGVIRFNAWMAAVDPLFGQAVDGFRRADGMIVDLRGNPGGLAAMLMGISGHFIDERKTLGVMKTRDNELRFVVNPRRVNSKGERVEPFDGPVAILVDALSGSASECFTGGMQALGRVRVFGQPSMGQALPALFSRLPNGDVLIHAYGDFVTANGTRLEGRGVVPDEVVPLEQSHLLAGRDRPMEAALAWIDTARTLRDR
;
A
#
# COMPACT_ATOMS: atom_id res chain seq x y z
N MET A 1 -14.56 74.62 -6.37
CA MET A 1 -14.21 73.33 -5.83
C MET A 1 -14.74 72.25 -6.77
N ALA A 2 -13.87 71.66 -7.60
CA ALA A 2 -14.20 70.62 -8.55
C ALA A 2 -13.77 69.25 -7.96
N VAL A 3 -14.74 68.33 -7.79
CA VAL A 3 -14.51 66.96 -7.32
C VAL A 3 -14.26 66.12 -8.58
N ALA A 4 -13.02 65.59 -8.71
CA ALA A 4 -12.65 64.66 -9.76
C ALA A 4 -13.05 63.24 -9.31
N ALA A 5 -13.94 62.59 -10.03
CA ALA A 5 -14.31 61.19 -9.86
C ALA A 5 -13.27 60.33 -10.60
N LEU A 6 -12.48 59.53 -9.83
CA LEU A 6 -11.61 58.47 -10.37
C LEU A 6 -12.49 57.27 -10.73
N LEU A 7 -12.59 56.98 -12.01
CA LEU A 7 -13.12 55.71 -12.52
C LEU A 7 -12.02 54.64 -12.38
N LEU A 8 -12.16 53.73 -11.42
CA LEU A 8 -11.40 52.51 -11.31
C LEU A 8 -11.87 51.54 -12.41
N GLY A 9 -11.17 51.50 -13.51
CA GLY A 9 -11.32 50.45 -14.53
C GLY A 9 -10.85 49.13 -13.98
N GLY A 10 -11.77 48.20 -13.70
CA GLY A 10 -11.44 46.84 -13.33
C GLY A 10 -10.72 46.14 -14.48
N VAL A 11 -9.44 45.81 -14.27
CA VAL A 11 -8.69 44.90 -15.15
C VAL A 11 -9.31 43.52 -14.99
N VAL A 12 -10.12 43.09 -15.94
CA VAL A 12 -10.57 41.71 -16.08
C VAL A 12 -9.33 40.92 -16.52
N LEU A 13 -8.70 40.22 -15.58
CA LEU A 13 -7.67 39.23 -15.90
C LEU A 13 -8.35 38.16 -16.78
N PRO A 14 -7.77 37.80 -17.95
CA PRO A 14 -8.31 36.69 -18.73
C PRO A 14 -8.30 35.44 -17.88
N SER A 15 -9.46 34.78 -17.75
CA SER A 15 -9.54 33.46 -17.16
C SER A 15 -8.59 32.56 -17.94
N ALA A 16 -7.67 31.87 -17.22
CA ALA A 16 -6.80 30.89 -17.84
C ALA A 16 -7.69 29.90 -18.61
N GLN A 17 -7.56 29.90 -19.95
CA GLN A 17 -8.32 29.04 -20.83
C GLN A 17 -8.01 27.60 -20.43
N ALA A 18 -9.01 26.80 -20.03
CA ALA A 18 -8.84 25.39 -19.73
C ALA A 18 -8.22 24.72 -20.95
N LEU A 19 -7.11 24.04 -20.75
CA LEU A 19 -6.42 23.33 -21.83
C LEU A 19 -7.35 22.25 -22.42
N PRO A 20 -7.32 22.04 -23.76
CA PRO A 20 -8.12 21.00 -24.39
C PRO A 20 -7.89 19.63 -23.72
N PRO A 21 -8.93 18.83 -23.48
CA PRO A 21 -8.78 17.50 -22.89
C PRO A 21 -7.80 16.60 -23.66
N GLU A 22 -7.76 16.77 -24.99
CA GLU A 22 -6.83 16.04 -25.86
C GLU A 22 -5.36 16.31 -25.54
N ASP A 23 -5.00 17.51 -25.12
CA ASP A 23 -3.60 17.82 -24.75
C ASP A 23 -3.16 17.03 -23.53
N THR A 24 -4.05 16.85 -22.57
CA THR A 24 -3.80 16.01 -21.37
C THR A 24 -3.68 14.53 -21.74
N PHE A 25 -4.54 14.04 -22.62
CA PHE A 25 -4.46 12.67 -23.14
C PHE A 25 -3.13 12.43 -23.87
N ASN A 26 -2.78 13.32 -24.79
CA ASN A 26 -1.54 13.22 -25.56
C ASN A 26 -0.30 13.33 -24.68
N ALA A 27 -0.32 14.13 -23.61
CA ALA A 27 0.75 14.20 -22.63
C ALA A 27 0.90 12.88 -21.88
N ALA A 28 -0.19 12.31 -21.35
CA ALA A 28 -0.16 11.04 -20.64
C ALA A 28 0.34 9.89 -21.54
N TRP A 29 -0.17 9.82 -22.77
CA TRP A 29 0.28 8.82 -23.76
C TRP A 29 1.78 8.94 -24.06
N ARG A 30 2.29 10.17 -24.30
CA ARG A 30 3.72 10.41 -24.58
C ARG A 30 4.60 10.07 -23.37
N ILE A 31 4.20 10.44 -22.15
CA ILE A 31 4.94 10.12 -20.94
C ILE A 31 5.14 8.60 -20.85
N VAL A 32 4.08 7.81 -21.00
CA VAL A 32 4.18 6.35 -20.97
C VAL A 32 5.04 5.83 -22.11
N ARG A 33 4.80 6.29 -23.36
CA ARG A 33 5.59 5.91 -24.54
C ARG A 33 7.10 6.10 -24.31
N ASP A 34 7.49 7.21 -23.73
CA ASP A 34 8.90 7.60 -23.62
C ASP A 34 9.58 7.01 -22.38
N SER A 35 8.83 6.65 -21.34
CA SER A 35 9.38 6.19 -20.05
C SER A 35 9.11 4.72 -19.72
N HIS A 36 8.22 4.03 -20.42
CA HIS A 36 7.92 2.63 -20.14
C HIS A 36 9.19 1.76 -20.28
N PHE A 37 9.48 0.94 -19.28
CA PHE A 37 10.71 0.14 -19.21
C PHE A 37 10.78 -0.94 -20.30
N ASP A 38 9.64 -1.49 -20.73
CA ASP A 38 9.52 -2.46 -21.79
C ASP A 38 9.11 -1.75 -23.09
N PRO A 39 9.98 -1.72 -24.12
CA PRO A 39 9.69 -1.07 -25.40
C PRO A 39 8.56 -1.73 -26.19
N THR A 40 8.15 -2.94 -25.79
CA THR A 40 7.00 -3.64 -26.41
C THR A 40 5.69 -3.36 -25.70
N PHE A 41 5.68 -2.55 -24.62
CA PHE A 41 4.50 -2.21 -23.83
C PHE A 41 3.70 -3.44 -23.38
N ASN A 42 4.39 -4.49 -22.93
CA ASN A 42 3.77 -5.77 -22.57
C ASN A 42 3.01 -6.42 -23.74
N GLY A 43 3.48 -6.21 -24.98
CA GLY A 43 2.88 -6.72 -26.20
C GLY A 43 1.72 -5.89 -26.75
N VAL A 44 1.50 -4.69 -26.24
CA VAL A 44 0.41 -3.78 -26.64
C VAL A 44 0.89 -2.83 -27.75
N ASP A 45 0.13 -2.72 -28.84
CA ASP A 45 0.33 -1.66 -29.83
C ASP A 45 -0.13 -0.31 -29.24
N TRP A 46 0.86 0.39 -28.63
CA TRP A 46 0.57 1.64 -27.90
C TRP A 46 0.10 2.80 -28.79
N ASP A 47 0.50 2.80 -30.07
CA ASP A 47 0.06 3.78 -31.06
C ASP A 47 -1.39 3.51 -31.51
N ALA A 48 -1.76 2.23 -31.68
CA ALA A 48 -3.14 1.85 -31.95
C ALA A 48 -4.09 2.22 -30.81
N VAL A 49 -3.68 2.02 -29.55
CA VAL A 49 -4.46 2.45 -28.37
C VAL A 49 -4.70 3.97 -28.39
N ALA A 50 -3.67 4.76 -28.72
CA ALA A 50 -3.84 6.21 -28.85
C ALA A 50 -4.81 6.60 -29.98
N THR A 51 -4.70 5.92 -31.13
CA THR A 51 -5.56 6.18 -32.30
C THR A 51 -7.03 5.89 -31.96
N GLU A 52 -7.31 4.81 -31.22
CA GLU A 52 -8.65 4.41 -30.79
C GLU A 52 -9.25 5.41 -29.78
N LEU A 53 -8.47 5.81 -28.77
CA LEU A 53 -9.02 6.52 -27.59
C LEU A 53 -8.92 8.05 -27.69
N ARG A 54 -8.04 8.62 -28.51
CA ARG A 54 -7.87 10.07 -28.65
C ARG A 54 -9.15 10.82 -29.04
N PRO A 55 -9.98 10.33 -30.00
CA PRO A 55 -11.24 11.02 -30.32
C PRO A 55 -12.20 11.09 -29.14
N ARG A 56 -12.23 10.05 -28.30
CA ARG A 56 -13.06 10.02 -27.08
C ARG A 56 -12.53 10.98 -26.02
N ALA A 57 -11.21 11.09 -25.88
CA ALA A 57 -10.59 12.06 -24.99
C ALA A 57 -10.87 13.50 -25.43
N ALA A 58 -10.80 13.79 -26.74
CA ALA A 58 -11.11 15.10 -27.31
C ALA A 58 -12.58 15.48 -27.09
N ALA A 59 -13.50 14.52 -27.12
CA ALA A 59 -14.92 14.70 -26.90
C ALA A 59 -15.35 14.76 -25.42
N ALA A 60 -14.42 14.57 -24.48
CA ALA A 60 -14.74 14.55 -23.04
C ALA A 60 -15.25 15.94 -22.58
N GLY A 61 -16.48 15.98 -22.08
CA GLY A 61 -17.13 17.20 -21.58
C GLY A 61 -16.77 17.55 -20.13
N SER A 62 -16.04 16.65 -19.44
CA SER A 62 -15.65 16.83 -18.05
C SER A 62 -14.29 16.19 -17.73
N ALA A 63 -13.64 16.65 -16.65
CA ALA A 63 -12.42 16.02 -16.16
C ALA A 63 -12.63 14.55 -15.72
N GLY A 64 -13.83 14.22 -15.25
CA GLY A 64 -14.21 12.85 -14.89
C GLY A 64 -14.23 11.92 -16.11
N GLU A 65 -14.86 12.34 -17.19
CA GLU A 65 -14.90 11.59 -18.47
C GLU A 65 -13.50 11.43 -19.07
N LEU A 66 -12.67 12.48 -19.05
CA LEU A 66 -11.30 12.40 -19.52
C LEU A 66 -10.49 11.36 -18.68
N ARG A 67 -10.62 11.40 -17.35
CA ARG A 67 -9.94 10.42 -16.47
C ARG A 67 -10.41 9.00 -16.72
N GLN A 68 -11.67 8.79 -17.10
CA GLN A 68 -12.17 7.47 -17.49
C GLN A 68 -11.47 6.96 -18.74
N VAL A 69 -11.31 7.80 -19.78
CA VAL A 69 -10.58 7.45 -21.00
C VAL A 69 -9.10 7.19 -20.70
N LEU A 70 -8.47 8.01 -19.85
CA LEU A 70 -7.08 7.79 -19.42
C LEU A 70 -6.92 6.45 -18.66
N ARG A 71 -7.83 6.13 -17.75
CA ARG A 71 -7.81 4.84 -17.04
C ARG A 71 -7.94 3.66 -18.01
N GLU A 72 -8.81 3.76 -19.01
CA GLU A 72 -8.96 2.73 -20.04
C GLU A 72 -7.68 2.56 -20.86
N MET A 73 -7.05 3.68 -21.28
CA MET A 73 -5.76 3.67 -21.97
C MET A 73 -4.69 2.94 -21.16
N LEU A 74 -4.54 3.29 -19.89
CA LEU A 74 -3.53 2.72 -19.00
C LEU A 74 -3.80 1.25 -18.69
N ALA A 75 -5.06 0.85 -18.57
CA ALA A 75 -5.46 -0.54 -18.29
C ALA A 75 -5.07 -1.51 -19.43
N ARG A 76 -4.91 -1.01 -20.66
CA ARG A 76 -4.46 -1.84 -21.80
C ARG A 76 -3.09 -2.48 -21.57
N LEU A 77 -2.23 -1.85 -20.76
CA LEU A 77 -0.91 -2.37 -20.42
C LEU A 77 -0.95 -3.65 -19.59
N GLY A 78 -2.05 -3.89 -18.84
CA GLY A 78 -2.20 -5.08 -17.99
C GLY A 78 -1.15 -5.18 -16.88
N GLN A 79 -0.60 -4.05 -16.42
CA GLN A 79 0.47 -3.97 -15.44
C GLN A 79 0.10 -3.04 -14.30
N SER A 80 0.81 -3.15 -13.17
CA SER A 80 0.60 -2.30 -12.01
C SER A 80 1.23 -0.91 -12.17
N HIS A 81 0.94 0.00 -11.23
CA HIS A 81 1.52 1.34 -11.15
C HIS A 81 1.25 2.24 -12.38
N PHE A 82 0.07 2.08 -12.98
CA PHE A 82 -0.48 3.00 -13.97
C PHE A 82 -1.82 3.55 -13.47
N ALA A 83 -1.85 4.84 -13.09
CA ALA A 83 -3.04 5.48 -12.56
C ALA A 83 -3.03 6.98 -12.78
N VAL A 84 -4.21 7.61 -12.75
CA VAL A 84 -4.36 9.06 -12.76
C VAL A 84 -4.96 9.51 -11.44
N ILE A 85 -4.25 10.41 -10.74
CA ILE A 85 -4.67 11.02 -9.50
C ILE A 85 -5.23 12.42 -9.85
N PRO A 86 -6.44 12.77 -9.40
CA PRO A 86 -7.00 14.11 -9.62
C PRO A 86 -6.11 15.24 -9.10
N ALA A 87 -6.19 16.42 -9.74
CA ALA A 87 -5.46 17.62 -9.36
C ALA A 87 -5.73 18.06 -7.91
N THR A 88 -6.94 17.80 -7.44
CA THR A 88 -7.33 17.95 -6.03
C THR A 88 -7.60 16.57 -5.46
N ALA A 89 -6.88 16.19 -4.39
CA ALA A 89 -6.98 14.88 -3.73
C ALA A 89 -8.42 14.52 -3.28
N ASP A 90 -9.27 15.53 -3.16
CA ASP A 90 -10.64 15.41 -2.68
C ASP A 90 -11.67 15.10 -3.78
N THR A 91 -11.25 14.97 -5.03
CA THR A 91 -12.17 14.78 -6.18
C THR A 91 -11.94 13.46 -6.91
N LEU A 92 -12.17 12.34 -6.24
CA LEU A 92 -12.47 11.09 -6.92
C LEU A 92 -13.92 11.20 -7.44
N ASP A 93 -14.10 11.08 -8.77
CA ASP A 93 -15.40 11.12 -9.46
C ASP A 93 -16.21 12.44 -9.34
N GLY A 94 -15.54 13.59 -9.17
CA GLY A 94 -16.17 14.91 -9.20
C GLY A 94 -16.88 15.34 -7.90
N ALA A 95 -16.84 14.51 -6.84
CA ALA A 95 -17.27 14.88 -5.52
C ALA A 95 -16.07 14.87 -4.56
N SER A 96 -15.88 15.98 -3.85
CA SER A 96 -14.92 16.03 -2.73
C SER A 96 -15.36 15.01 -1.68
N ARG A 97 -14.52 14.00 -1.41
CA ARG A 97 -14.74 13.04 -0.32
C ARG A 97 -13.68 13.25 0.74
N ASP A 98 -14.10 13.77 1.87
CA ASP A 98 -13.27 13.75 3.06
C ASP A 98 -13.16 12.29 3.57
N LEU A 99 -11.95 11.73 3.50
CA LEU A 99 -11.62 10.38 3.93
C LEU A 99 -10.70 10.39 5.17
N SER A 100 -10.69 11.50 5.93
CA SER A 100 -9.83 11.72 7.09
C SER A 100 -10.14 10.78 8.26
N GLY A 101 -11.35 10.24 8.30
CA GLY A 101 -11.81 9.35 9.37
C GLY A 101 -11.81 7.89 8.97
N THR A 102 -11.52 7.03 9.96
CA THR A 102 -11.56 5.57 9.88
C THR A 102 -12.40 4.99 11.01
N PRO A 103 -13.14 3.88 10.79
CA PRO A 103 -13.87 3.22 11.87
C PRO A 103 -12.95 2.51 12.87
N GLY A 104 -11.65 2.41 12.59
CA GLY A 104 -10.69 1.74 13.47
C GLY A 104 -10.78 0.22 13.44
N PHE A 105 -11.34 -0.35 12.40
CA PHE A 105 -11.20 -1.78 12.08
C PHE A 105 -10.89 -1.95 10.59
N ASP A 106 -10.29 -3.07 10.25
CA ASP A 106 -9.97 -3.40 8.87
C ASP A 106 -10.58 -4.77 8.51
N VAL A 107 -10.85 -4.96 7.22
CA VAL A 107 -11.42 -6.20 6.70
C VAL A 107 -10.51 -6.82 5.65
N ARG A 108 -10.55 -8.15 5.55
CA ARG A 108 -9.89 -8.92 4.49
C ARG A 108 -10.90 -9.85 3.85
N LEU A 109 -10.76 -10.05 2.55
CA LEU A 109 -11.55 -11.01 1.83
C LEU A 109 -11.01 -12.42 2.11
N ALA A 110 -11.90 -13.31 2.57
CA ALA A 110 -11.66 -14.75 2.72
C ALA A 110 -12.75 -15.49 1.91
N GLY A 111 -12.35 -16.12 0.80
CA GLY A 111 -13.33 -16.61 -0.17
C GLY A 111 -14.10 -15.46 -0.80
N ARG A 112 -15.38 -15.33 -0.47
CA ARG A 112 -16.26 -14.22 -0.90
C ARG A 112 -16.87 -13.46 0.29
N GLU A 113 -16.24 -13.53 1.46
CA GLU A 113 -16.69 -12.91 2.69
C GLU A 113 -15.64 -11.92 3.20
N PHE A 114 -16.05 -10.76 3.70
CA PHE A 114 -15.16 -9.86 4.41
C PHE A 114 -15.11 -10.23 5.89
N LEU A 115 -13.95 -10.64 6.36
CA LEU A 115 -13.70 -10.88 7.78
C LEU A 115 -13.03 -9.65 8.40
N VAL A 116 -13.49 -9.24 9.57
CA VAL A 116 -12.77 -8.25 10.39
C VAL A 116 -11.44 -8.86 10.80
N SER A 117 -10.35 -8.36 10.22
CA SER A 117 -8.99 -8.89 10.42
C SER A 117 -8.25 -8.23 11.55
N SER A 118 -8.60 -6.97 11.87
CA SER A 118 -8.00 -6.22 12.97
C SER A 118 -8.98 -5.17 13.49
N VAL A 119 -8.86 -4.84 14.78
CA VAL A 119 -9.61 -3.77 15.45
C VAL A 119 -8.60 -2.95 16.25
N ASP A 120 -8.53 -1.64 15.99
CA ASP A 120 -7.71 -0.70 16.74
C ASP A 120 -8.39 -0.45 18.09
N PRO A 121 -7.73 -0.73 19.23
CA PRO A 121 -8.31 -0.50 20.56
C PRO A 121 -8.79 0.94 20.81
N ALA A 122 -8.18 1.92 20.15
CA ALA A 122 -8.55 3.34 20.26
C ALA A 122 -9.61 3.76 19.22
N GLY A 123 -9.99 2.87 18.30
CA GLY A 123 -10.91 3.13 17.20
C GLY A 123 -12.38 3.12 17.60
N GLY A 124 -13.22 3.70 16.73
CA GLY A 124 -14.68 3.66 16.90
C GLY A 124 -15.26 2.25 16.91
N GLY A 125 -14.69 1.34 16.10
CA GLY A 125 -15.08 -0.06 16.05
C GLY A 125 -14.91 -0.78 17.40
N ALA A 126 -13.78 -0.57 18.07
CA ALA A 126 -13.57 -1.11 19.43
C ALA A 126 -14.58 -0.54 20.42
N ALA A 127 -14.82 0.78 20.37
CA ALA A 127 -15.82 1.43 21.23
C ALA A 127 -17.24 0.93 20.99
N ALA A 128 -17.59 0.59 19.74
CA ALA A 128 -18.88 0.00 19.36
C ALA A 128 -18.98 -1.52 19.67
N GLY A 129 -17.84 -2.19 20.00
CA GLY A 129 -17.82 -3.61 20.32
C GLY A 129 -17.56 -4.54 19.12
N VAL A 130 -17.05 -4.02 18.00
CA VAL A 130 -16.62 -4.84 16.85
C VAL A 130 -15.50 -5.79 17.27
N ARG A 131 -15.53 -7.02 16.77
CA ARG A 131 -14.53 -8.04 17.11
C ARG A 131 -13.92 -8.64 15.85
N THR A 132 -12.66 -9.07 15.97
CA THR A 132 -11.99 -9.85 14.92
C THR A 132 -12.73 -11.14 14.64
N GLY A 133 -12.73 -11.56 13.36
CA GLY A 133 -13.40 -12.76 12.89
C GLY A 133 -14.90 -12.58 12.59
N TRP A 134 -15.52 -11.47 12.94
CA TRP A 134 -16.87 -11.16 12.50
C TRP A 134 -16.89 -10.96 10.98
N LYS A 135 -17.99 -11.38 10.33
CA LYS A 135 -18.19 -11.18 8.90
C LYS A 135 -18.92 -9.87 8.66
N ALA A 136 -18.37 -8.99 7.86
CA ALA A 136 -19.10 -7.81 7.41
C ALA A 136 -20.08 -8.22 6.30
N VAL A 137 -21.36 -7.94 6.51
CA VAL A 137 -22.48 -8.30 5.60
C VAL A 137 -22.97 -7.09 4.84
N ILE A 138 -23.07 -5.94 5.51
CA ILE A 138 -23.48 -4.65 4.94
C ILE A 138 -22.45 -3.59 5.36
N LEU A 139 -21.94 -2.84 4.42
CA LEU A 139 -21.05 -1.71 4.63
C LEU A 139 -21.69 -0.45 4.04
N ASP A 140 -21.98 0.54 4.89
CA ASP A 140 -22.57 1.83 4.47
C ASP A 140 -23.78 1.63 3.54
N ALA A 141 -24.79 0.89 4.03
CA ALA A 141 -26.03 0.51 3.34
C ALA A 141 -25.86 -0.36 2.08
N VAL A 142 -24.65 -0.83 1.74
CA VAL A 142 -24.39 -1.70 0.58
C VAL A 142 -24.05 -3.11 1.05
N GLY A 143 -24.81 -4.10 0.57
CA GLY A 143 -24.52 -5.51 0.85
C GLY A 143 -23.22 -5.96 0.21
N VAL A 144 -22.42 -6.74 0.94
CA VAL A 144 -21.12 -7.25 0.47
C VAL A 144 -21.24 -8.04 -0.86
N PRO A 145 -22.24 -8.90 -1.09
CA PRO A 145 -22.41 -9.56 -2.39
C PRO A 145 -22.59 -8.58 -3.56
N ALA A 146 -23.40 -7.52 -3.36
CA ALA A 146 -23.60 -6.48 -4.37
C ALA A 146 -22.32 -5.66 -4.62
N LEU A 147 -21.54 -5.40 -3.58
CA LEU A 147 -20.24 -4.74 -3.69
C LEU A 147 -19.26 -5.58 -4.52
N LEU A 148 -19.15 -6.88 -4.22
CA LEU A 148 -18.24 -7.79 -4.91
C LEU A 148 -18.68 -8.11 -6.35
N SER A 149 -19.98 -8.02 -6.67
CA SER A 149 -20.47 -8.24 -8.04
C SER A 149 -20.06 -7.14 -9.03
N THR A 150 -19.54 -6.01 -8.54
CA THR A 150 -18.99 -4.94 -9.40
C THR A 150 -17.59 -5.27 -9.93
N LEU A 151 -16.95 -6.29 -9.38
CA LEU A 151 -15.63 -6.74 -9.80
C LEU A 151 -15.74 -7.78 -10.94
N PRO A 152 -14.83 -7.74 -11.93
CA PRO A 152 -14.79 -8.75 -12.98
C PRO A 152 -14.61 -10.17 -12.42
N GLU A 153 -15.39 -11.11 -12.90
CA GLU A 153 -15.29 -12.53 -12.49
C GLU A 153 -13.95 -13.17 -12.89
N SER A 154 -13.29 -12.61 -13.90
CA SER A 154 -12.00 -13.09 -14.43
C SER A 154 -10.79 -12.61 -13.62
N LEU A 155 -10.99 -11.84 -12.53
CA LEU A 155 -9.86 -11.41 -11.70
C LEU A 155 -9.15 -12.58 -11.04
N GLU A 156 -7.83 -12.59 -11.13
CA GLU A 156 -7.02 -13.53 -10.35
C GLU A 156 -7.32 -13.40 -8.85
N PRO A 157 -7.29 -14.51 -8.08
CA PRO A 157 -7.65 -14.51 -6.66
C PRO A 157 -6.91 -13.47 -5.83
N ARG A 158 -5.65 -13.19 -6.14
CA ARG A 158 -4.83 -12.19 -5.45
C ARG A 158 -5.31 -10.77 -5.75
N LEU A 159 -5.55 -10.45 -7.03
CA LEU A 159 -6.07 -9.14 -7.44
C LEU A 159 -7.49 -8.93 -6.92
N LEU A 160 -8.30 -9.99 -6.86
CA LEU A 160 -9.62 -9.95 -6.25
C LEU A 160 -9.55 -9.49 -4.78
N GLN A 161 -8.60 -10.00 -4.00
CA GLN A 161 -8.42 -9.57 -2.61
C GLN A 161 -8.08 -8.07 -2.50
N VAL A 162 -7.19 -7.57 -3.37
CA VAL A 162 -6.80 -6.16 -3.41
C VAL A 162 -7.96 -5.26 -3.81
N GLU A 163 -8.66 -5.57 -4.90
CA GLU A 163 -9.77 -4.75 -5.40
C GLU A 163 -10.96 -4.80 -4.45
N ALA A 164 -11.29 -5.96 -3.89
CA ALA A 164 -12.33 -6.09 -2.87
C ALA A 164 -12.00 -5.23 -1.63
N TRP A 165 -10.76 -5.26 -1.16
CA TRP A 165 -10.33 -4.41 -0.04
C TRP A 165 -10.44 -2.91 -0.39
N ARG A 166 -10.08 -2.49 -1.61
CA ARG A 166 -10.24 -1.10 -2.06
C ARG A 166 -11.71 -0.66 -2.02
N LEU A 167 -12.61 -1.50 -2.51
CA LEU A 167 -14.05 -1.25 -2.46
C LEU A 167 -14.55 -1.13 -1.01
N ALA A 168 -14.17 -2.07 -0.14
CA ALA A 168 -14.52 -2.01 1.28
C ALA A 168 -13.96 -0.76 1.95
N SER A 169 -12.69 -0.44 1.74
CA SER A 169 -12.01 0.72 2.31
C SER A 169 -12.68 2.03 1.92
N THR A 170 -13.15 2.15 0.67
CA THR A 170 -13.91 3.33 0.20
C THR A 170 -15.23 3.53 0.95
N ARG A 171 -15.85 2.45 1.43
CA ARG A 171 -17.08 2.50 2.23
C ARG A 171 -16.81 2.73 3.71
N LEU A 172 -15.72 2.16 4.21
CA LEU A 172 -15.31 2.29 5.60
C LEU A 172 -14.87 3.71 5.94
N ARG A 173 -14.12 4.38 5.04
CA ARG A 173 -13.61 5.73 5.27
C ARG A 173 -14.66 6.81 5.00
N GLY A 174 -14.51 7.95 5.65
CA GLY A 174 -15.35 9.13 5.50
C GLY A 174 -14.87 10.27 6.40
N PRO A 175 -15.62 11.37 6.54
CA PRO A 175 -15.23 12.46 7.41
C PRO A 175 -15.02 12.00 8.85
N ALA A 176 -13.97 12.50 9.51
CA ALA A 176 -13.78 12.26 10.94
C ALA A 176 -14.96 12.83 11.75
N GLY A 177 -15.44 12.08 12.73
CA GLY A 177 -16.65 12.40 13.51
C GLY A 177 -17.96 11.96 12.83
N SER A 178 -17.93 11.50 11.57
CA SER A 178 -19.11 10.90 10.93
C SER A 178 -19.34 9.47 11.42
N HIS A 179 -20.54 8.95 11.16
CA HIS A 179 -20.93 7.60 11.54
C HIS A 179 -21.04 6.68 10.32
N LEU A 180 -20.68 5.42 10.53
CA LEU A 180 -20.75 4.33 9.56
C LEU A 180 -21.74 3.29 10.05
N SER A 181 -22.83 3.09 9.30
CA SER A 181 -23.73 1.96 9.56
C SER A 181 -23.14 0.68 9.00
N VAL A 182 -22.95 -0.33 9.84
CA VAL A 182 -22.42 -1.64 9.45
C VAL A 182 -23.27 -2.76 10.05
N THR A 183 -23.56 -3.78 9.25
CA THR A 183 -24.11 -5.03 9.74
C THR A 183 -23.07 -6.13 9.62
N PHE A 184 -22.81 -6.80 10.74
CA PHE A 184 -21.95 -7.96 10.83
C PHE A 184 -22.78 -9.23 11.07
N GLU A 185 -22.17 -10.37 10.80
CA GLU A 185 -22.51 -11.66 11.37
C GLU A 185 -21.47 -12.01 12.43
N ASP A 186 -21.89 -12.22 13.67
CA ASP A 186 -20.99 -12.55 14.78
C ASP A 186 -20.47 -14.00 14.71
N GLY A 187 -19.62 -14.40 15.66
CA GLY A 187 -19.07 -15.76 15.71
C GLY A 187 -20.10 -16.87 15.92
N ALA A 188 -21.35 -16.54 16.24
CA ALA A 188 -22.47 -17.47 16.36
C ALA A 188 -23.43 -17.42 15.16
N GLY A 189 -23.09 -16.68 14.10
CA GLY A 189 -23.92 -16.51 12.91
C GLY A 189 -25.11 -15.56 13.09
N ARG A 190 -25.12 -14.73 14.15
CA ARG A 190 -26.22 -13.80 14.42
C ARG A 190 -25.93 -12.42 13.80
N PRO A 191 -26.92 -11.80 13.15
CA PRO A 191 -26.75 -10.46 12.61
C PRO A 191 -26.62 -9.42 13.75
N VAL A 192 -25.64 -8.55 13.65
CA VAL A 192 -25.37 -7.44 14.59
C VAL A 192 -25.20 -6.17 13.79
N SER A 193 -26.17 -5.26 13.88
CA SER A 193 -26.08 -3.93 13.25
C SER A 193 -25.55 -2.92 14.24
N MET A 194 -24.63 -2.09 13.80
CA MET A 194 -23.92 -1.10 14.61
C MET A 194 -23.81 0.21 13.86
N ASP A 195 -23.77 1.28 14.62
CA ASP A 195 -23.38 2.61 14.15
C ASP A 195 -21.99 2.93 14.72
N VAL A 196 -20.98 3.00 13.87
CA VAL A 196 -19.57 3.10 14.23
C VAL A 196 -19.05 4.51 13.91
N GLU A 197 -18.57 5.23 14.92
CA GLU A 197 -17.91 6.53 14.72
C GLU A 197 -16.63 6.37 13.91
N ARG A 198 -16.48 7.17 12.84
CA ARG A 198 -15.19 7.33 12.15
C ARG A 198 -14.35 8.34 12.91
N ARG A 199 -13.23 7.90 13.46
CA ARG A 199 -12.29 8.75 14.19
C ARG A 199 -11.16 9.19 13.31
N GLN A 200 -10.55 10.32 13.65
CA GLN A 200 -9.34 10.80 12.97
C GLN A 200 -8.27 9.69 12.96
N GLU A 201 -7.68 9.43 11.80
CA GLU A 201 -6.61 8.46 11.66
C GLU A 201 -5.38 8.90 12.47
N ILE A 202 -4.84 7.98 13.29
CA ILE A 202 -3.68 8.25 14.15
C ILE A 202 -2.40 7.98 13.35
N GLY A 203 -1.41 8.86 13.49
CA GLY A 203 -0.10 8.72 12.86
C GLY A 203 0.53 10.07 12.53
N LEU A 204 1.75 10.04 12.01
CA LEU A 204 2.43 11.23 11.50
C LEU A 204 1.88 11.56 10.11
N PRO A 205 1.27 12.74 9.91
CA PRO A 205 0.73 13.10 8.60
C PRO A 205 1.87 13.35 7.60
N VAL A 206 1.82 12.67 6.46
CA VAL A 206 2.76 12.81 5.35
C VAL A 206 1.97 13.07 4.08
N THR A 207 2.31 14.15 3.36
CA THR A 207 1.72 14.51 2.08
C THR A 207 2.72 14.23 0.96
N VAL A 208 2.27 13.58 -0.11
CA VAL A 208 3.08 13.30 -1.31
C VAL A 208 2.31 13.78 -2.53
N GLY A 209 2.72 14.91 -3.10
CA GLY A 209 2.07 15.50 -4.26
C GLY A 209 0.56 15.70 -4.03
N ASN A 210 -0.26 15.18 -4.94
CA ASN A 210 -1.73 15.26 -4.89
C ASN A 210 -2.37 14.04 -4.19
N LEU A 211 -1.59 13.15 -3.57
CA LEU A 211 -2.14 12.03 -2.82
C LEU A 211 -2.84 12.52 -1.56
N PRO A 212 -3.89 11.82 -1.10
CA PRO A 212 -4.44 12.03 0.23
C PRO A 212 -3.35 11.92 1.30
N THR A 213 -3.48 12.69 2.38
CA THR A 213 -2.54 12.61 3.52
C THR A 213 -2.48 11.19 4.06
N ILE A 214 -1.26 10.65 4.14
CA ILE A 214 -0.98 9.33 4.70
C ILE A 214 -0.59 9.52 6.16
N HIS A 215 -1.29 8.86 7.09
CA HIS A 215 -0.93 8.87 8.50
C HIS A 215 0.04 7.70 8.77
N VAL A 216 1.33 8.01 8.83
CA VAL A 216 2.40 7.02 9.02
C VAL A 216 2.44 6.56 10.46
N ARG A 217 2.37 5.24 10.68
CA ARG A 217 2.49 4.60 11.99
C ARG A 217 3.64 3.61 12.00
N VAL A 218 4.35 3.58 13.14
CA VAL A 218 5.29 2.52 13.50
C VAL A 218 4.91 2.01 14.87
N ASP A 219 4.50 0.76 14.95
CA ASP A 219 4.17 0.08 16.20
C ASP A 219 5.30 -0.92 16.52
N ALA A 220 5.84 -0.84 17.73
CA ALA A 220 6.94 -1.70 18.15
C ALA A 220 6.69 -2.24 19.57
N HIS A 221 6.78 -3.56 19.73
CA HIS A 221 6.59 -4.22 21.02
C HIS A 221 7.40 -5.52 21.13
N ARG A 222 7.51 -6.06 22.34
CA ARG A 222 8.07 -7.38 22.57
C ARG A 222 6.97 -8.44 22.61
N ALA A 223 7.21 -9.57 21.99
CA ALA A 223 6.38 -10.75 22.06
C ALA A 223 7.18 -11.91 22.66
N ASN A 224 6.52 -12.73 23.46
CA ASN A 224 7.14 -13.97 23.98
C ASN A 224 7.05 -15.07 22.92
N THR A 225 8.13 -15.84 22.77
CA THR A 225 8.11 -17.05 21.95
C THR A 225 7.56 -18.23 22.73
N PRO A 226 7.03 -19.29 22.08
CA PRO A 226 6.51 -20.47 22.77
C PRO A 226 7.49 -21.15 23.73
N ALA A 227 8.80 -21.13 23.43
CA ALA A 227 9.84 -21.73 24.31
C ALA A 227 10.36 -20.74 25.39
N GLY A 228 9.68 -19.61 25.62
CA GLY A 228 10.01 -18.64 26.65
C GLY A 228 11.09 -17.63 26.29
N GLY A 229 11.49 -17.57 25.02
CA GLY A 229 12.33 -16.50 24.48
C GLY A 229 11.53 -15.22 24.20
N THR A 230 12.20 -14.21 23.60
CA THR A 230 11.59 -12.95 23.24
C THR A 230 11.86 -12.56 21.79
N ALA A 231 10.87 -12.02 21.11
CA ALA A 231 11.03 -11.40 19.79
C ALA A 231 10.66 -9.91 19.82
N GLY A 232 11.41 -9.08 19.09
CA GLY A 232 11.01 -7.71 18.80
C GLY A 232 10.09 -7.69 17.58
N VAL A 233 8.88 -7.16 17.72
CA VAL A 233 7.92 -7.01 16.62
C VAL A 233 7.89 -5.54 16.20
N ILE A 234 8.09 -5.28 14.90
CA ILE A 234 8.05 -3.94 14.32
C ILE A 234 7.06 -3.97 13.15
N ARG A 235 6.00 -3.18 13.25
CA ARG A 235 4.99 -3.00 12.21
C ARG A 235 4.98 -1.55 11.76
N PHE A 236 4.88 -1.31 10.46
CA PHE A 236 4.63 0.02 9.91
C PHE A 236 3.75 -0.08 8.67
N ASN A 237 2.96 0.98 8.42
CA ASN A 237 1.89 0.94 7.43
C ASN A 237 2.24 1.53 6.06
N ALA A 238 3.37 2.21 5.91
CA ALA A 238 3.83 2.78 4.62
C ALA A 238 5.34 3.03 4.64
N TRP A 239 6.00 2.90 3.50
CA TRP A 239 7.43 3.20 3.33
C TRP A 239 7.63 4.70 3.10
N MET A 240 7.64 5.48 4.18
CA MET A 240 7.84 6.93 4.17
C MET A 240 9.06 7.31 5.02
N ALA A 241 9.76 8.38 4.66
CA ALA A 241 10.99 8.81 5.34
C ALA A 241 10.83 8.93 6.88
N ALA A 242 9.63 9.28 7.35
CA ALA A 242 9.30 9.35 8.77
C ALA A 242 9.43 8.00 9.51
N VAL A 243 9.41 6.87 8.81
CA VAL A 243 9.58 5.53 9.39
C VAL A 243 11.02 5.27 9.80
N ASP A 244 12.02 5.73 9.04
CA ASP A 244 13.44 5.36 9.23
C ASP A 244 13.94 5.58 10.68
N PRO A 245 13.77 6.77 11.31
CA PRO A 245 14.22 6.97 12.67
C PRO A 245 13.46 6.12 13.69
N LEU A 246 12.16 5.93 13.52
CA LEU A 246 11.33 5.15 14.44
C LEU A 246 11.65 3.66 14.35
N PHE A 247 11.87 3.15 13.13
CA PHE A 247 12.30 1.79 12.87
C PHE A 247 13.68 1.52 13.50
N GLY A 248 14.64 2.45 13.31
CA GLY A 248 15.96 2.36 13.91
C GLY A 248 15.92 2.31 15.43
N GLN A 249 15.11 3.17 16.07
CA GLN A 249 14.91 3.16 17.53
C GLN A 249 14.30 1.82 18.00
N ALA A 250 13.33 1.27 17.27
CA ALA A 250 12.73 -0.02 17.59
C ALA A 250 13.77 -1.16 17.51
N VAL A 251 14.56 -1.21 16.42
CA VAL A 251 15.66 -2.20 16.29
C VAL A 251 16.63 -2.07 17.45
N ASP A 252 17.03 -0.85 17.83
CA ASP A 252 17.95 -0.64 18.97
C ASP A 252 17.37 -1.17 20.28
N GLY A 253 16.06 -0.99 20.48
CA GLY A 253 15.34 -1.53 21.65
C GLY A 253 15.29 -3.06 21.69
N PHE A 254 15.42 -3.71 20.53
CA PHE A 254 15.28 -5.17 20.37
C PHE A 254 16.60 -5.91 20.08
N ARG A 255 17.75 -5.24 20.11
CA ARG A 255 19.06 -5.88 19.80
C ARG A 255 19.40 -7.10 20.64
N ARG A 256 18.79 -7.23 21.83
CA ARG A 256 18.98 -8.37 22.74
C ARG A 256 17.84 -9.40 22.67
N ALA A 257 16.90 -9.23 21.75
CA ALA A 257 15.85 -10.23 21.55
C ALA A 257 16.40 -11.46 20.83
N ASP A 258 15.77 -12.60 21.03
CA ASP A 258 16.15 -13.87 20.39
C ASP A 258 15.84 -13.89 18.89
N GLY A 259 14.97 -12.99 18.43
CA GLY A 259 14.65 -12.75 17.03
C GLY A 259 13.89 -11.45 16.82
N MET A 260 13.68 -11.08 15.55
CA MET A 260 12.85 -9.95 15.16
C MET A 260 11.80 -10.35 14.12
N ILE A 261 10.65 -9.70 14.19
CA ILE A 261 9.56 -9.84 13.24
C ILE A 261 9.26 -8.47 12.63
N VAL A 262 9.32 -8.36 11.31
CA VAL A 262 8.87 -7.17 10.57
C VAL A 262 7.49 -7.48 9.98
N ASP A 263 6.45 -6.84 10.51
CA ASP A 263 5.07 -7.04 10.05
C ASP A 263 4.72 -6.02 8.96
N LEU A 264 4.69 -6.47 7.72
CA LEU A 264 4.33 -5.70 6.54
C LEU A 264 2.93 -6.02 6.00
N ARG A 265 2.10 -6.73 6.75
CA ARG A 265 0.72 -7.00 6.37
C ARG A 265 -0.07 -5.70 6.25
N GLY A 266 -0.75 -5.52 5.13
CA GLY A 266 -1.49 -4.30 4.81
C GLY A 266 -0.62 -3.10 4.43
N ASN A 267 0.70 -3.25 4.27
CA ASN A 267 1.60 -2.17 3.87
C ASN A 267 1.74 -2.13 2.33
N PRO A 268 1.14 -1.14 1.65
CA PRO A 268 1.09 -1.09 0.19
C PRO A 268 2.41 -0.63 -0.46
N GLY A 269 3.45 -0.36 0.34
CA GLY A 269 4.73 0.14 -0.16
C GLY A 269 4.96 1.63 0.07
N GLY A 270 5.68 2.27 -0.85
CA GLY A 270 6.09 3.67 -0.81
C GLY A 270 7.51 3.88 -1.36
N LEU A 271 8.38 4.59 -0.63
CA LEU A 271 9.71 5.00 -1.08
C LEU A 271 10.68 3.83 -1.15
N ALA A 272 10.96 3.32 -2.35
CA ALA A 272 11.88 2.20 -2.56
C ALA A 272 13.32 2.47 -2.10
N ALA A 273 13.78 3.72 -2.09
CA ALA A 273 15.10 4.08 -1.59
C ALA A 273 15.36 3.65 -0.13
N MET A 274 14.30 3.51 0.67
CA MET A 274 14.40 3.08 2.07
C MET A 274 14.83 1.61 2.23
N LEU A 275 14.64 0.77 1.20
CA LEU A 275 15.03 -0.64 1.23
C LEU A 275 16.48 -0.82 1.67
N MET A 276 17.37 0.03 1.12
CA MET A 276 18.82 -0.03 1.38
C MET A 276 19.19 0.27 2.83
N GLY A 277 18.49 1.21 3.47
CA GLY A 277 18.72 1.58 4.87
C GLY A 277 18.09 0.61 5.86
N ILE A 278 16.84 0.22 5.62
CA ILE A 278 16.11 -0.70 6.50
C ILE A 278 16.76 -2.09 6.50
N SER A 279 17.17 -2.62 5.33
CA SER A 279 17.90 -3.89 5.25
C SER A 279 19.25 -3.86 5.98
N GLY A 280 19.88 -2.68 6.03
CA GLY A 280 21.16 -2.47 6.72
C GLY A 280 21.11 -2.69 8.23
N HIS A 281 19.94 -2.71 8.85
CA HIS A 281 19.79 -3.10 10.25
C HIS A 281 19.99 -4.61 10.47
N PHE A 282 19.93 -5.43 9.40
CA PHE A 282 19.92 -6.89 9.46
C PHE A 282 21.05 -7.55 8.67
N ILE A 283 21.73 -6.80 7.82
CA ILE A 283 22.80 -7.32 6.97
C ILE A 283 24.03 -6.44 7.14
N ASP A 284 25.16 -7.09 7.44
CA ASP A 284 26.46 -6.43 7.71
C ASP A 284 27.32 -6.18 6.45
N GLU A 285 26.91 -6.72 5.32
CA GLU A 285 27.62 -6.63 4.05
C GLU A 285 26.84 -5.83 3.01
N ARG A 286 27.56 -5.22 2.08
CA ARG A 286 26.97 -4.56 0.91
C ARG A 286 26.49 -5.59 -0.13
N LYS A 287 25.38 -6.27 0.15
CA LYS A 287 24.73 -7.22 -0.75
C LYS A 287 23.68 -6.54 -1.60
N THR A 288 23.46 -6.99 -2.82
CA THR A 288 22.39 -6.52 -3.68
C THR A 288 21.08 -7.19 -3.31
N LEU A 289 20.06 -6.42 -2.93
CA LEU A 289 18.68 -6.90 -2.70
C LEU A 289 17.99 -7.26 -4.02
N GLY A 290 18.23 -6.45 -5.02
CA GLY A 290 17.66 -6.59 -6.35
C GLY A 290 18.12 -5.48 -7.28
N VAL A 291 17.66 -5.58 -8.53
CA VAL A 291 17.97 -4.64 -9.60
C VAL A 291 16.68 -4.10 -10.19
N MET A 292 16.58 -2.79 -10.27
CA MET A 292 15.55 -2.14 -11.06
C MET A 292 16.10 -1.94 -12.49
N LYS A 293 15.40 -2.47 -13.45
CA LYS A 293 15.73 -2.32 -14.88
C LYS A 293 14.79 -1.31 -15.49
N THR A 294 15.35 -0.24 -16.03
CA THR A 294 14.65 0.72 -16.89
C THR A 294 14.88 0.38 -18.36
N ARG A 295 14.34 1.16 -19.28
CA ARG A 295 14.57 0.96 -20.72
C ARG A 295 16.07 0.93 -21.08
N ASP A 296 16.86 1.83 -20.49
CA ASP A 296 18.25 2.07 -20.92
C ASP A 296 19.28 1.79 -19.81
N ASN A 297 18.85 1.60 -18.57
CA ASN A 297 19.74 1.55 -17.41
C ASN A 297 19.30 0.51 -16.39
N GLU A 298 20.23 0.18 -15.49
CA GLU A 298 19.98 -0.64 -14.30
C GLU A 298 20.38 0.12 -13.03
N LEU A 299 19.52 0.09 -12.03
CA LEU A 299 19.81 0.60 -10.68
C LEU A 299 19.81 -0.57 -9.68
N ARG A 300 20.94 -0.75 -8.98
CA ARG A 300 21.07 -1.80 -7.97
C ARG A 300 20.69 -1.26 -6.60
N PHE A 301 19.79 -1.96 -5.92
CA PHE A 301 19.45 -1.72 -4.53
C PHE A 301 20.44 -2.46 -3.63
N VAL A 302 21.46 -1.77 -3.17
CA VAL A 302 22.55 -2.34 -2.37
C VAL A 302 22.31 -2.02 -0.90
N VAL A 303 22.36 -3.03 -0.05
CA VAL A 303 22.28 -2.89 1.41
C VAL A 303 23.28 -1.85 1.90
N ASN A 304 22.85 -0.95 2.75
CA ASN A 304 23.68 0.01 3.46
C ASN A 304 23.75 -0.36 4.95
N PRO A 305 24.79 -1.12 5.39
CA PRO A 305 24.88 -1.61 6.76
C PRO A 305 24.79 -0.48 7.80
N ARG A 306 23.88 -0.62 8.76
CA ARG A 306 23.65 0.36 9.83
C ARG A 306 24.56 0.05 11.03
N ARG A 307 25.75 0.66 11.03
CA ARG A 307 26.78 0.51 12.06
C ARG A 307 26.75 1.58 13.13
N VAL A 308 25.72 2.40 13.13
CA VAL A 308 25.49 3.45 14.14
C VAL A 308 24.02 3.39 14.56
N ASN A 309 23.76 3.35 15.87
CA ASN A 309 22.41 3.35 16.42
C ASN A 309 21.78 4.74 16.43
N SER A 310 20.54 4.84 16.92
CA SER A 310 19.79 6.09 17.03
C SER A 310 20.39 7.13 17.98
N LYS A 311 21.36 6.71 18.82
CA LYS A 311 22.08 7.58 19.76
C LYS A 311 23.46 8.02 19.24
N GLY A 312 23.87 7.59 18.03
CA GLY A 312 25.19 7.86 17.48
C GLY A 312 26.28 6.89 17.95
N GLU A 313 25.95 5.83 18.68
CA GLU A 313 26.89 4.82 19.16
C GLU A 313 27.14 3.75 18.10
N ARG A 314 28.38 3.23 18.02
CA ARG A 314 28.73 2.13 17.11
C ARG A 314 28.03 0.84 17.53
N VAL A 315 27.41 0.17 16.56
CA VAL A 315 26.72 -1.10 16.73
C VAL A 315 26.93 -1.98 15.51
N GLU A 316 26.78 -3.27 15.68
CA GLU A 316 26.71 -4.20 14.55
C GLU A 316 25.23 -4.42 14.15
N PRO A 317 24.92 -4.66 12.88
CA PRO A 317 23.58 -5.06 12.46
C PRO A 317 23.08 -6.27 13.25
N PHE A 318 21.76 -6.39 13.42
CA PHE A 318 21.18 -7.53 14.12
C PHE A 318 21.38 -8.82 13.31
N ASP A 319 22.05 -9.79 13.88
CA ASP A 319 22.43 -11.05 13.22
C ASP A 319 21.52 -12.23 13.59
N GLY A 320 20.60 -12.06 14.55
CA GLY A 320 19.61 -13.05 14.96
C GLY A 320 18.58 -13.39 13.88
N PRO A 321 17.70 -14.39 14.11
CA PRO A 321 16.60 -14.72 13.23
C PRO A 321 15.70 -13.53 12.95
N VAL A 322 15.33 -13.35 11.67
CA VAL A 322 14.37 -12.30 11.24
C VAL A 322 13.26 -12.95 10.44
N ALA A 323 12.02 -12.78 10.91
CA ALA A 323 10.82 -13.16 10.18
C ALA A 323 10.17 -11.92 9.54
N ILE A 324 9.52 -12.10 8.39
CA ILE A 324 8.68 -11.07 7.78
C ILE A 324 7.27 -11.62 7.61
N LEU A 325 6.27 -10.84 8.03
CA LEU A 325 4.87 -11.17 7.81
C LEU A 325 4.33 -10.39 6.62
N VAL A 326 3.67 -11.08 5.68
CA VAL A 326 3.05 -10.47 4.50
C VAL A 326 1.62 -10.98 4.29
N ASP A 327 0.82 -10.19 3.61
CA ASP A 327 -0.52 -10.56 3.13
C ASP A 327 -0.77 -10.03 1.71
N ALA A 328 -1.95 -10.29 1.15
CA ALA A 328 -2.31 -9.85 -0.20
C ALA A 328 -2.27 -8.31 -0.38
N LEU A 329 -2.19 -7.54 0.68
CA LEU A 329 -2.07 -6.08 0.64
C LEU A 329 -0.65 -5.56 0.89
N SER A 330 0.32 -6.46 1.09
CA SER A 330 1.75 -6.12 1.09
C SER A 330 2.20 -5.88 -0.34
N GLY A 331 2.50 -4.64 -0.72
CA GLY A 331 2.77 -4.26 -2.11
C GLY A 331 4.05 -3.46 -2.32
N SER A 332 4.49 -3.36 -3.57
CA SER A 332 5.53 -2.44 -4.05
C SER A 332 6.84 -2.53 -3.23
N ALA A 333 7.24 -1.47 -2.53
CA ALA A 333 8.47 -1.46 -1.70
C ALA A 333 8.48 -2.58 -0.64
N SER A 334 7.32 -2.98 -0.09
CA SER A 334 7.22 -4.12 0.83
C SER A 334 7.60 -5.43 0.15
N GLU A 335 7.21 -5.60 -1.12
CA GLU A 335 7.56 -6.79 -1.90
C GLU A 335 9.03 -6.79 -2.30
N CYS A 336 9.53 -5.65 -2.78
CA CYS A 336 10.94 -5.49 -3.15
C CYS A 336 11.87 -5.75 -1.96
N PHE A 337 11.53 -5.23 -0.77
CA PHE A 337 12.26 -5.49 0.47
C PHE A 337 12.20 -6.96 0.86
N THR A 338 11.00 -7.50 0.98
CA THR A 338 10.79 -8.89 1.44
C THR A 338 11.42 -9.88 0.47
N GLY A 339 11.15 -9.75 -0.82
CA GLY A 339 11.71 -10.63 -1.85
C GLY A 339 13.24 -10.53 -1.95
N GLY A 340 13.80 -9.32 -1.81
CA GLY A 340 15.25 -9.12 -1.76
C GLY A 340 15.90 -9.77 -0.55
N MET A 341 15.33 -9.60 0.65
CA MET A 341 15.80 -10.20 1.89
C MET A 341 15.65 -11.73 1.88
N GLN A 342 14.55 -12.25 1.33
CA GLN A 342 14.31 -13.69 1.13
C GLN A 342 15.31 -14.29 0.13
N ALA A 343 15.55 -13.62 -0.99
CA ALA A 343 16.51 -14.06 -2.00
C ALA A 343 17.96 -14.14 -1.47
N LEU A 344 18.30 -13.32 -0.47
CA LEU A 344 19.59 -13.38 0.23
C LEU A 344 19.63 -14.43 1.35
N GLY A 345 18.54 -15.15 1.60
CA GLY A 345 18.43 -16.10 2.70
C GLY A 345 18.50 -15.47 4.09
N ARG A 346 18.26 -14.14 4.19
CA ARG A 346 18.40 -13.42 5.47
C ARG A 346 17.15 -13.51 6.34
N VAL A 347 16.00 -13.73 5.74
CA VAL A 347 14.70 -13.78 6.42
C VAL A 347 13.93 -15.04 6.07
N ARG A 348 12.97 -15.41 6.92
CA ARG A 348 11.90 -16.35 6.59
C ARG A 348 10.58 -15.60 6.54
N VAL A 349 9.79 -15.85 5.52
CA VAL A 349 8.55 -15.13 5.23
C VAL A 349 7.34 -15.98 5.57
N PHE A 350 6.37 -15.39 6.27
CA PHE A 350 5.14 -16.04 6.72
C PHE A 350 3.90 -15.27 6.28
N GLY A 351 2.79 -15.95 6.07
CA GLY A 351 1.50 -15.35 5.78
C GLY A 351 0.93 -15.76 4.44
N GLN A 352 0.38 -14.82 3.69
CA GLN A 352 -0.22 -15.06 2.36
C GLN A 352 0.66 -14.45 1.27
N PRO A 353 0.59 -14.96 0.01
CA PRO A 353 1.25 -14.31 -1.12
C PRO A 353 0.91 -12.83 -1.20
N SER A 354 1.93 -12.00 -1.47
CA SER A 354 1.80 -10.55 -1.51
C SER A 354 1.08 -10.04 -2.77
N MET A 355 0.90 -8.74 -2.88
CA MET A 355 0.08 -8.08 -3.90
C MET A 355 0.50 -8.41 -5.35
N GLY A 356 1.80 -8.58 -5.62
CA GLY A 356 2.32 -8.76 -6.98
C GLY A 356 2.26 -7.48 -7.82
N GLN A 357 2.35 -6.34 -7.18
CA GLN A 357 2.40 -5.02 -7.79
C GLN A 357 3.72 -4.35 -7.37
N ALA A 358 4.79 -4.65 -8.07
CA ALA A 358 6.16 -4.34 -7.67
C ALA A 358 6.93 -3.47 -8.67
N LEU A 359 6.25 -2.84 -9.63
CA LEU A 359 6.91 -1.97 -10.60
C LEU A 359 7.32 -0.64 -9.96
N PRO A 360 8.59 -0.21 -10.10
CA PRO A 360 8.99 1.14 -9.78
C PRO A 360 8.26 2.17 -10.63
N ALA A 361 7.69 3.20 -9.99
CA ALA A 361 6.88 4.20 -10.66
C ALA A 361 7.35 5.64 -10.38
N LEU A 362 7.06 6.52 -11.33
CA LEU A 362 7.21 7.96 -11.23
C LEU A 362 5.86 8.65 -11.18
N PHE A 363 5.89 9.89 -10.71
CA PHE A 363 4.74 10.78 -10.64
C PHE A 363 4.99 11.94 -11.60
N SER A 364 4.17 12.10 -12.63
CA SER A 364 4.28 13.15 -13.63
C SER A 364 3.03 14.02 -13.67
N ARG A 365 3.18 15.33 -13.56
CA ARG A 365 2.06 16.26 -13.62
C ARG A 365 1.56 16.37 -15.07
N LEU A 366 0.24 16.24 -15.24
CA LEU A 366 -0.44 16.42 -16.51
C LEU A 366 -0.87 17.87 -16.72
N PRO A 367 -1.14 18.30 -17.97
CA PRO A 367 -1.54 19.69 -18.29
C PRO A 367 -2.76 20.19 -17.53
N ASN A 368 -3.75 19.33 -17.24
CA ASN A 368 -4.94 19.69 -16.47
C ASN A 368 -4.70 19.70 -14.93
N GLY A 369 -3.45 19.50 -14.49
CA GLY A 369 -3.07 19.45 -13.08
C GLY A 369 -3.17 18.07 -12.42
N ASP A 370 -3.80 17.10 -13.06
CA ASP A 370 -3.79 15.71 -12.58
C ASP A 370 -2.36 15.16 -12.52
N VAL A 371 -2.15 14.12 -11.75
CA VAL A 371 -0.85 13.42 -11.67
C VAL A 371 -0.99 12.02 -12.25
N LEU A 372 -0.17 11.73 -13.24
CA LEU A 372 0.01 10.38 -13.78
C LEU A 372 1.02 9.61 -12.95
N ILE A 373 0.61 8.47 -12.40
CA ILE A 373 1.52 7.44 -11.91
C ILE A 373 1.81 6.54 -13.11
N HIS A 374 3.09 6.30 -13.38
CA HIS A 374 3.49 5.43 -14.48
C HIS A 374 4.75 4.63 -14.12
N ALA A 375 4.73 3.33 -14.42
CA ALA A 375 5.88 2.48 -14.22
C ALA A 375 6.99 2.83 -15.23
N TYR A 376 8.23 2.95 -14.73
CA TYR A 376 9.41 3.26 -15.54
C TYR A 376 10.52 2.22 -15.39
N GLY A 377 10.31 1.21 -14.55
CA GLY A 377 11.25 0.14 -14.31
C GLY A 377 10.56 -1.16 -13.91
N ASP A 378 11.31 -2.26 -13.98
CA ASP A 378 10.92 -3.56 -13.46
C ASP A 378 11.91 -4.00 -12.38
N PHE A 379 11.42 -4.54 -11.27
CA PHE A 379 12.26 -4.98 -10.16
C PHE A 379 12.46 -6.49 -10.17
N VAL A 380 13.73 -6.91 -10.18
CA VAL A 380 14.13 -8.30 -10.10
C VAL A 380 15.02 -8.49 -8.87
N THR A 381 14.72 -9.47 -8.03
CA THR A 381 15.52 -9.80 -6.83
C THR A 381 16.91 -10.31 -7.19
N ALA A 382 17.81 -10.38 -6.20
CA ALA A 382 19.20 -10.83 -6.40
C ALA A 382 19.32 -12.24 -7.01
N ASN A 383 18.36 -13.13 -6.78
CA ASN A 383 18.31 -14.47 -7.34
C ASN A 383 17.57 -14.57 -8.70
N GLY A 384 17.23 -13.42 -9.31
CA GLY A 384 16.57 -13.37 -10.62
C GLY A 384 15.06 -13.49 -10.60
N THR A 385 14.40 -13.46 -9.43
CA THR A 385 12.93 -13.53 -9.35
C THR A 385 12.30 -12.18 -9.68
N ARG A 386 11.43 -12.14 -10.69
CA ARG A 386 10.56 -11.01 -11.01
C ARG A 386 9.35 -11.02 -10.09
N LEU A 387 9.06 -9.90 -9.44
CA LEU A 387 7.97 -9.79 -8.47
C LEU A 387 6.64 -9.32 -9.08
N GLU A 388 6.69 -8.50 -10.14
CA GLU A 388 5.48 -8.04 -10.84
C GLU A 388 4.68 -9.22 -11.39
N GLY A 389 3.38 -9.22 -11.14
CA GLY A 389 2.46 -10.30 -11.50
C GLY A 389 2.56 -11.55 -10.64
N ARG A 390 3.62 -11.73 -9.84
CA ARG A 390 3.85 -12.90 -9.00
C ARG A 390 3.69 -12.62 -7.51
N GLY A 391 4.23 -11.52 -7.04
CA GLY A 391 4.39 -11.20 -5.62
C GLY A 391 5.49 -12.00 -4.93
N VAL A 392 5.64 -11.77 -3.65
CA VAL A 392 6.44 -12.59 -2.74
C VAL A 392 5.61 -13.80 -2.32
N VAL A 393 6.16 -14.98 -2.52
CA VAL A 393 5.57 -16.23 -2.01
C VAL A 393 6.20 -16.51 -0.64
N PRO A 394 5.40 -16.57 0.45
CA PRO A 394 5.93 -16.91 1.77
C PRO A 394 6.62 -18.28 1.79
N ASP A 395 7.67 -18.41 2.62
CA ASP A 395 8.29 -19.71 2.91
C ASP A 395 7.34 -20.62 3.69
N GLU A 396 6.39 -20.02 4.42
CA GLU A 396 5.30 -20.71 5.08
C GLU A 396 3.98 -19.97 4.85
N VAL A 397 3.14 -20.56 4.00
CA VAL A 397 1.82 -20.03 3.70
C VAL A 397 0.87 -20.32 4.86
N VAL A 398 0.33 -19.25 5.46
CA VAL A 398 -0.62 -19.34 6.58
C VAL A 398 -1.92 -18.66 6.13
N PRO A 399 -2.98 -19.42 5.84
CA PRO A 399 -4.23 -18.86 5.35
C PRO A 399 -4.95 -18.05 6.44
N LEU A 400 -5.76 -17.08 5.99
CA LEU A 400 -6.68 -16.34 6.86
C LEU A 400 -7.93 -17.20 7.10
N GLU A 401 -8.17 -17.59 8.35
CA GLU A 401 -9.31 -18.39 8.75
C GLU A 401 -10.14 -17.70 9.83
N GLN A 402 -11.44 -17.68 9.64
CA GLN A 402 -12.38 -17.05 10.58
C GLN A 402 -12.26 -17.62 11.99
N SER A 403 -12.15 -18.96 12.11
CA SER A 403 -12.05 -19.67 13.39
C SER A 403 -10.88 -19.19 14.25
N HIS A 404 -9.73 -18.90 13.62
CA HIS A 404 -8.56 -18.37 14.30
C HIS A 404 -8.77 -16.93 14.77
N LEU A 405 -9.34 -16.08 13.90
CA LEU A 405 -9.65 -14.69 14.25
C LEU A 405 -10.66 -14.60 15.40
N LEU A 406 -11.72 -15.43 15.39
CA LEU A 406 -12.70 -15.52 16.48
C LEU A 406 -12.07 -15.96 17.81
N ALA A 407 -11.06 -16.82 17.73
CA ALA A 407 -10.28 -17.26 18.91
C ALA A 407 -9.22 -16.22 19.35
N GLY A 408 -9.13 -15.06 18.68
CA GLY A 408 -8.12 -14.03 18.95
C GLY A 408 -6.69 -14.45 18.60
N ARG A 409 -6.52 -15.41 17.68
CA ARG A 409 -5.23 -15.97 17.28
C ARG A 409 -4.71 -15.31 16.01
N ASP A 410 -3.45 -14.90 16.05
CA ASP A 410 -2.67 -14.42 14.91
C ASP A 410 -1.74 -15.52 14.41
N ARG A 411 -2.25 -16.41 13.55
CA ARG A 411 -1.53 -17.61 13.10
C ARG A 411 -0.20 -17.31 12.37
N PRO A 412 -0.10 -16.31 11.48
CA PRO A 412 1.19 -15.93 10.91
C PRO A 412 2.20 -15.46 11.97
N MET A 413 1.76 -14.69 12.95
CA MET A 413 2.60 -14.26 14.07
C MET A 413 3.04 -15.44 14.94
N GLU A 414 2.12 -16.34 15.28
CA GLU A 414 2.42 -17.56 16.06
C GLU A 414 3.45 -18.45 15.34
N ALA A 415 3.30 -18.65 14.02
CA ALA A 415 4.24 -19.44 13.22
C ALA A 415 5.64 -18.79 13.20
N ALA A 416 5.72 -17.48 13.03
CA ALA A 416 6.98 -16.74 13.06
C ALA A 416 7.67 -16.82 14.42
N LEU A 417 6.92 -16.70 15.53
CA LEU A 417 7.46 -16.84 16.89
C LEU A 417 7.99 -18.24 17.16
N ALA A 418 7.27 -19.29 16.74
CA ALA A 418 7.71 -20.68 16.87
C ALA A 418 8.96 -20.98 16.03
N TRP A 419 9.05 -20.40 14.83
CA TRP A 419 10.24 -20.52 14.00
C TRP A 419 11.45 -19.84 14.63
N ILE A 420 11.31 -18.69 15.29
CA ILE A 420 12.41 -18.01 15.99
C ILE A 420 13.03 -18.94 17.03
N ASP A 421 12.24 -19.66 17.83
CA ASP A 421 12.74 -20.63 18.80
C ASP A 421 13.58 -21.74 18.13
N THR A 422 13.09 -22.27 17.01
CA THR A 422 13.81 -23.29 16.25
C THR A 422 15.13 -22.77 15.69
N ALA A 423 15.11 -21.58 15.10
CA ALA A 423 16.28 -20.96 14.49
C ALA A 423 17.35 -20.61 15.53
N ARG A 424 16.94 -20.16 16.74
CA ARG A 424 17.85 -19.92 17.85
C ARG A 424 18.55 -21.20 18.27
N THR A 425 17.79 -22.28 18.50
CA THR A 425 18.35 -23.57 18.93
C THR A 425 19.37 -24.13 17.93
N LEU A 426 19.22 -23.86 16.64
CA LEU A 426 20.17 -24.27 15.61
C LEU A 426 21.46 -23.44 15.63
N ARG A 427 21.41 -22.18 16.06
CA ARG A 427 22.60 -21.32 16.20
C ARG A 427 23.43 -21.64 17.44
N ASP A 428 22.79 -22.10 18.50
CA ASP A 428 23.44 -22.41 19.80
C ASP A 428 24.15 -23.78 19.79
N ARG A 429 23.98 -24.55 18.70
CA ARG A 429 24.67 -25.83 18.43
C ARG A 429 25.89 -25.65 17.55
#